data_0c2be247cb15c68f84ca540347d1ce96
#
_entry.id   0c2be247cb15c68f84ca540347d1ce96
#
_cell.length_a   1.000
_cell.length_b   1.000
_cell.length_c   1.000
_cell.angle_alpha   90.00
_cell.angle_beta   90.00
_cell.angle_gamma   90.00
#
_symmetry.space_group_name_H-M   'P 1'
#
loop_
_entity.id
_entity.type
_entity.pdbx_description
1 polymer ?
#
loop_
_entity_poly.entity_id
_entity_poly.type
_entity_poly.pdbx_seq_one_letter_code
_entity_poly.pdbx_strand_id
1 'polypeptide(L)'
;TGGFTEVLLSRGASRVYAVDVGRDQLHKKLRKDDRVISMESTDARHLEAEDFTQPPSLIVCDVSFISVLKLIDRPMSLAAPNAVLIVLVKPQFEVGRASIDRGGLVNNQDERERAVREVRDGIDGLEGFSVRGIINSPIEGGDGNQEFLLIATRT
;
A
#
# COMPACT_ATOMS: atom_id res chain seq x y z
N THR A 1 2.76 4.70 -11.42
CA THR A 1 2.87 3.93 -12.66
C THR A 1 1.76 2.88 -12.82
N GLY A 2 1.29 2.29 -11.75
CA GLY A 2 0.17 1.36 -11.77
C GLY A 2 0.54 -0.11 -11.83
N GLY A 3 1.71 -0.48 -11.33
CA GLY A 3 2.16 -1.88 -11.31
C GLY A 3 1.18 -2.83 -10.61
N PHE A 4 0.70 -2.46 -9.44
CA PHE A 4 -0.32 -3.25 -8.74
C PHE A 4 -1.64 -3.28 -9.51
N THR A 5 -2.07 -2.16 -10.07
CA THR A 5 -3.30 -2.09 -10.89
C THR A 5 -3.22 -3.08 -12.05
N GLU A 6 -2.10 -3.11 -12.76
CA GLU A 6 -1.89 -4.03 -13.88
C GLU A 6 -2.01 -5.49 -13.43
N VAL A 7 -1.37 -5.84 -12.33
CA VAL A 7 -1.44 -7.21 -11.77
C VAL A 7 -2.87 -7.56 -11.38
N LEU A 8 -3.58 -6.67 -10.72
CA LEU A 8 -4.96 -6.91 -10.29
C LEU A 8 -5.88 -7.17 -11.49
N LEU A 9 -5.75 -6.38 -12.55
CA LEU A 9 -6.53 -6.56 -13.77
C LEU A 9 -6.21 -7.89 -14.46
N SER A 10 -4.92 -8.26 -14.51
CA SER A 10 -4.49 -9.54 -15.09
C SER A 10 -5.01 -10.75 -14.30
N ARG A 11 -5.31 -10.55 -13.02
CA ARG A 11 -5.85 -11.58 -12.12
C ARG A 11 -7.36 -11.56 -12.02
N GLY A 12 -8.04 -10.78 -12.86
CA GLY A 12 -9.49 -10.81 -12.99
C GLY A 12 -10.26 -9.81 -12.15
N ALA A 13 -9.60 -8.77 -11.63
CA ALA A 13 -10.32 -7.70 -10.92
C ALA A 13 -11.34 -7.06 -11.86
N SER A 14 -12.58 -6.95 -11.39
CA SER A 14 -13.67 -6.34 -12.18
C SER A 14 -13.61 -4.82 -12.18
N ARG A 15 -13.06 -4.24 -11.12
CA ARG A 15 -12.92 -2.79 -10.96
C ARG A 15 -11.75 -2.46 -10.04
N VAL A 16 -10.96 -1.47 -10.43
CA VAL A 16 -9.82 -0.98 -9.63
C VAL A 16 -9.93 0.53 -9.48
N TYR A 17 -9.97 0.99 -8.25
CA TYR A 17 -9.89 2.42 -7.92
C TYR A 17 -8.42 2.75 -7.66
N ALA A 18 -7.81 3.48 -8.57
CA ALA A 18 -6.41 3.88 -8.49
C ALA A 18 -6.31 5.26 -7.82
N VAL A 19 -6.07 5.27 -6.53
CA VAL A 19 -6.01 6.49 -5.71
C VAL A 19 -4.58 7.02 -5.63
N ASP A 20 -4.36 8.28 -5.98
CA ASP A 20 -3.05 8.91 -5.96
C ASP A 20 -3.18 10.40 -5.61
N VAL A 21 -2.27 10.91 -4.78
CA VAL A 21 -2.19 12.34 -4.48
C VAL A 21 -1.65 13.14 -5.65
N GLY A 22 -0.88 12.51 -6.54
CA GLY A 22 -0.31 13.13 -7.73
C GLY A 22 -1.27 13.13 -8.92
N ARG A 23 -0.75 13.60 -10.04
CA ARG A 23 -1.44 13.61 -11.34
C ARG A 23 -0.59 12.90 -12.37
N ASP A 24 -1.26 12.31 -13.36
CA ASP A 24 -0.61 11.64 -14.50
C ASP A 24 0.40 10.56 -14.11
N GLN A 25 0.23 9.96 -12.93
CA GLN A 25 1.11 8.90 -12.42
C GLN A 25 0.76 7.54 -13.03
N LEU A 26 -0.49 7.33 -13.37
CA LEU A 26 -0.98 6.06 -13.92
C LEU A 26 -0.67 5.98 -15.41
N HIS A 27 -0.12 4.84 -15.87
CA HIS A 27 0.18 4.62 -17.28
C HIS A 27 -1.07 4.82 -18.14
N LYS A 28 -0.91 5.43 -19.33
CA LYS A 28 -2.02 5.75 -20.25
C LYS A 28 -2.88 4.53 -20.60
N LYS A 29 -2.27 3.38 -20.78
CA LYS A 29 -2.97 2.13 -21.08
C LYS A 29 -3.95 1.74 -19.97
N LEU A 30 -3.53 1.93 -18.72
CA LEU A 30 -4.38 1.64 -17.56
C LEU A 30 -5.50 2.67 -17.40
N ARG A 31 -5.22 3.94 -17.67
CA ARG A 31 -6.24 5.00 -17.60
C ARG A 31 -7.37 4.79 -18.62
N LYS A 32 -7.06 4.14 -19.74
CA LYS A 32 -8.04 3.83 -20.80
C LYS A 32 -8.83 2.55 -20.54
N ASP A 33 -8.43 1.74 -19.58
CA ASP A 33 -9.16 0.52 -19.24
C ASP A 33 -10.44 0.87 -18.49
N ASP A 34 -11.59 0.42 -19.00
CA ASP A 34 -12.90 0.72 -18.41
C ASP A 34 -13.08 0.19 -17.00
N ARG A 35 -12.25 -0.78 -16.58
CA ARG A 35 -12.27 -1.34 -15.24
C ARG A 35 -11.54 -0.44 -14.23
N VAL A 36 -10.75 0.52 -14.70
CA VAL A 36 -9.94 1.40 -13.86
C VAL A 36 -10.64 2.74 -13.66
N ILE A 37 -10.82 3.12 -12.42
CA ILE A 37 -11.28 4.46 -12.03
C ILE A 37 -10.09 5.18 -11.42
N SER A 38 -9.53 6.14 -12.15
CA SER A 38 -8.41 6.94 -11.70
C SER A 38 -8.91 8.05 -10.77
N MET A 39 -8.39 8.06 -9.55
CA MET A 39 -8.70 9.09 -8.54
C MET A 39 -7.43 9.88 -8.25
N GLU A 40 -7.10 10.80 -9.15
CA GLU A 40 -5.93 11.67 -9.03
C GLU A 40 -6.18 12.81 -8.04
N SER A 41 -5.11 13.42 -7.57
CA SER A 41 -5.14 14.52 -6.58
C SER A 41 -6.03 14.17 -5.38
N THR A 42 -6.04 12.90 -5.00
CA THR A 42 -6.89 12.36 -3.94
C THR A 42 -6.03 11.80 -2.83
N ASP A 43 -6.25 12.29 -1.62
CA ASP A 43 -5.59 11.79 -0.42
C ASP A 43 -6.41 10.62 0.14
N ALA A 44 -5.76 9.48 0.31
CA ALA A 44 -6.41 8.27 0.83
C ALA A 44 -7.05 8.48 2.22
N ARG A 45 -6.54 9.43 3.00
CA ARG A 45 -7.09 9.77 4.31
C ARG A 45 -8.48 10.42 4.23
N HIS A 46 -8.84 10.96 3.06
CA HIS A 46 -10.10 11.67 2.83
C HIS A 46 -11.11 10.87 2.02
N LEU A 47 -10.86 9.59 1.76
CA LEU A 47 -11.79 8.73 1.06
C LEU A 47 -13.10 8.58 1.84
N GLU A 48 -14.21 8.55 1.11
CA GLU A 48 -15.54 8.36 1.65
C GLU A 48 -16.20 7.11 1.05
N ALA A 49 -17.17 6.53 1.76
CA ALA A 49 -17.89 5.36 1.28
C ALA A 49 -18.55 5.60 -0.09
N GLU A 50 -19.02 6.83 -0.32
CA GLU A 50 -19.67 7.26 -1.55
C GLU A 50 -18.75 7.28 -2.76
N ASP A 51 -17.43 7.28 -2.55
CA ASP A 51 -16.45 7.21 -3.64
C ASP A 51 -16.46 5.86 -4.34
N PHE A 52 -17.04 4.84 -3.71
CA PHE A 52 -17.04 3.46 -4.20
C PHE A 52 -18.47 2.98 -4.44
N THR A 53 -18.69 2.20 -5.50
CA THR A 53 -19.98 1.59 -5.77
C THR A 53 -20.34 0.51 -4.74
N GLN A 54 -19.31 -0.13 -4.19
CA GLN A 54 -19.45 -1.07 -3.06
C GLN A 54 -18.13 -1.06 -2.27
N PRO A 55 -18.13 -1.47 -0.99
CA PRO A 55 -16.91 -1.55 -0.21
C PRO A 55 -15.85 -2.41 -0.90
N PRO A 56 -14.59 -1.96 -0.95
CA PRO A 56 -13.54 -2.74 -1.59
C PRO A 56 -13.26 -4.05 -0.86
N SER A 57 -13.11 -5.13 -1.62
CA SER A 57 -12.76 -6.46 -1.10
C SER A 57 -11.26 -6.70 -1.03
N LEU A 58 -10.49 -5.85 -1.69
CA LEU A 58 -9.03 -5.90 -1.69
C LEU A 58 -8.48 -4.49 -1.67
N ILE A 59 -7.57 -4.24 -0.75
CA ILE A 59 -6.82 -2.99 -0.67
C ILE A 59 -5.35 -3.31 -0.88
N VAL A 60 -4.74 -2.61 -1.82
CA VAL A 60 -3.30 -2.70 -2.07
C VAL A 60 -2.70 -1.33 -1.82
N CYS A 61 -1.63 -1.27 -1.04
CA CYS A 61 -0.98 -0.01 -0.67
C CYS A 61 0.49 -0.03 -1.04
N ASP A 62 0.87 0.89 -1.91
CA ASP A 62 2.26 1.15 -2.32
C ASP A 62 2.47 2.67 -2.28
N VAL A 63 3.00 3.16 -1.17
CA VAL A 63 3.21 4.60 -0.98
C VAL A 63 4.67 4.89 -0.68
N SER A 64 5.14 6.05 -1.11
CA SER A 64 6.50 6.53 -0.91
C SER A 64 6.49 7.86 -0.16
N PHE A 65 7.58 8.13 0.55
CA PHE A 65 7.85 9.40 1.26
C PHE A 65 6.92 9.68 2.44
N ILE A 66 6.16 8.69 2.88
CA ILE A 66 5.28 8.78 4.05
C ILE A 66 5.18 7.40 4.68
N SER A 67 5.05 7.33 6.01
CA SER A 67 4.72 6.08 6.67
C SER A 67 3.31 5.63 6.27
N VAL A 68 3.17 4.35 5.95
CA VAL A 68 1.86 3.77 5.62
C VAL A 68 0.87 3.92 6.77
N LEU A 69 1.34 3.89 8.02
CA LEU A 69 0.49 4.01 9.21
C LEU A 69 -0.24 5.36 9.30
N LYS A 70 0.26 6.38 8.60
CA LYS A 70 -0.37 7.71 8.58
C LYS A 70 -1.59 7.80 7.68
N LEU A 71 -1.80 6.83 6.79
CA LEU A 71 -2.87 6.91 5.79
C LEU A 71 -3.74 5.66 5.68
N ILE A 72 -3.30 4.52 6.21
CA ILE A 72 -3.97 3.24 5.93
C ILE A 72 -5.29 3.03 6.69
N ASP A 73 -5.45 3.69 7.82
CA ASP A 73 -6.62 3.53 8.67
C ASP A 73 -7.93 3.78 7.91
N ARG A 74 -8.01 4.89 7.19
CA ARG A 74 -9.23 5.28 6.49
C ARG A 74 -9.61 4.27 5.39
N PRO A 75 -8.72 3.89 4.46
CA PRO A 75 -9.05 2.84 3.50
C PRO A 75 -9.49 1.54 4.16
N MET A 76 -8.82 1.10 5.22
CA MET A 76 -9.17 -0.12 5.95
C MET A 76 -10.58 -0.04 6.54
N SER A 77 -10.97 1.14 7.06
CA SER A 77 -12.31 1.34 7.63
C SER A 77 -13.42 1.20 6.60
N LEU A 78 -13.14 1.44 5.33
CA LEU A 78 -14.09 1.38 4.23
C LEU A 78 -14.19 0.00 3.57
N ALA A 79 -13.37 -0.95 4.00
CA ALA A 79 -13.28 -2.28 3.39
C ALA A 79 -14.52 -3.13 3.65
N ALA A 80 -14.78 -4.07 2.74
CA ALA A 80 -15.82 -5.07 2.91
C ALA A 80 -15.48 -6.07 4.04
N PRO A 81 -16.48 -6.76 4.61
CA PRO A 81 -16.21 -7.92 5.45
C PRO A 81 -15.34 -8.94 4.70
N ASN A 82 -14.42 -9.57 5.39
CA ASN A 82 -13.48 -10.54 4.83
C ASN A 82 -12.52 -9.97 3.77
N ALA A 83 -12.37 -8.65 3.71
CA ALA A 83 -11.44 -8.01 2.78
C ALA A 83 -10.00 -8.41 3.06
N VAL A 84 -9.19 -8.36 2.02
CA VAL A 84 -7.74 -8.61 2.08
C VAL A 84 -7.01 -7.28 1.93
N LEU A 85 -5.96 -7.10 2.71
CA LEU A 85 -5.05 -5.97 2.64
C LEU A 85 -3.66 -6.48 2.26
N ILE A 86 -3.05 -5.87 1.27
CA ILE A 86 -1.65 -6.11 0.89
C ILE A 86 -0.92 -4.77 0.95
N VAL A 87 0.11 -4.70 1.78
CA VAL A 87 0.93 -3.48 1.95
C VAL A 87 2.36 -3.77 1.54
N LEU A 88 2.89 -2.95 0.66
CA LEU A 88 4.33 -2.94 0.39
C LEU A 88 5.00 -2.08 1.46
N VAL A 89 5.72 -2.74 2.37
CA VAL A 89 6.43 -2.07 3.46
C VAL A 89 7.80 -1.65 2.96
N LYS A 90 8.07 -0.37 3.01
CA LYS A 90 9.32 0.26 2.55
C LYS A 90 10.06 0.83 3.74
N PRO A 91 11.02 0.11 4.32
CA PRO A 91 11.73 0.58 5.52
C PRO A 91 12.34 1.96 5.38
N GLN A 92 12.79 2.34 4.18
CA GLN A 92 13.38 3.65 3.91
C GLN A 92 12.41 4.82 4.18
N PHE A 93 11.10 4.57 4.21
CA PHE A 93 10.08 5.58 4.54
C PHE A 93 9.44 5.37 5.91
N GLU A 94 9.87 4.34 6.63
CA GLU A 94 9.37 4.03 7.98
C GLU A 94 10.39 4.36 9.07
N VAL A 95 11.69 4.31 8.76
CA VAL A 95 12.74 4.67 9.69
C VAL A 95 13.01 6.19 9.68
N GLY A 96 13.65 6.70 10.75
CA GLY A 96 14.10 8.07 10.80
C GLY A 96 15.27 8.33 9.83
N ARG A 97 15.49 9.60 9.49
CA ARG A 97 16.58 10.03 8.58
C ARG A 97 17.97 9.57 9.05
N ALA A 98 18.17 9.48 10.36
CA ALA A 98 19.45 9.02 10.93
C ALA A 98 19.78 7.58 10.55
N SER A 99 18.80 6.77 10.19
CA SER A 99 18.95 5.37 9.82
C SER A 99 19.12 5.15 8.32
N ILE A 100 19.17 6.24 7.54
CA ILE A 100 19.30 6.20 6.09
C ILE A 100 20.66 6.81 5.70
N ASP A 101 21.41 6.14 4.83
CA ASP A 101 22.67 6.66 4.32
C ASP A 101 22.45 7.74 3.22
N ARG A 102 23.54 8.29 2.70
CA ARG A 102 23.50 9.32 1.65
C ARG A 102 22.88 8.85 0.35
N GLY A 103 22.93 7.55 0.08
CA GLY A 103 22.32 6.93 -1.09
C GLY A 103 20.87 6.55 -0.92
N GLY A 104 20.25 6.85 0.23
CA GLY A 104 18.86 6.50 0.52
C GLY A 104 18.66 5.06 1.01
N LEU A 105 19.74 4.35 1.32
CA LEU A 105 19.70 2.94 1.73
C LEU A 105 19.61 2.81 3.25
N VAL A 106 18.73 1.92 3.72
CA VAL A 106 18.69 1.48 5.12
C VAL A 106 19.69 0.34 5.26
N ASN A 107 20.89 0.65 5.75
CA ASN A 107 21.98 -0.33 5.88
C ASN A 107 21.85 -1.27 7.07
N ASN A 108 21.21 -0.81 8.13
CA ASN A 108 21.12 -1.56 9.38
C ASN A 108 19.96 -2.53 9.33
N GLN A 109 20.26 -3.82 9.42
CA GLN A 109 19.25 -4.89 9.42
C GLN A 109 18.29 -4.77 10.61
N ASP A 110 18.78 -4.40 11.79
CA ASP A 110 17.93 -4.25 12.98
C ASP A 110 16.92 -3.11 12.80
N GLU A 111 17.32 -2.01 12.17
CA GLU A 111 16.43 -0.88 11.87
C GLU A 111 15.38 -1.29 10.84
N ARG A 112 15.75 -2.07 9.85
CA ARG A 112 14.84 -2.61 8.84
C ARG A 112 13.78 -3.51 9.47
N GLU A 113 14.22 -4.43 10.32
CA GLU A 113 13.33 -5.35 11.04
C GLU A 113 12.42 -4.61 12.02
N ARG A 114 12.94 -3.58 12.69
CA ARG A 114 12.14 -2.74 13.56
C ARG A 114 11.03 -2.02 12.79
N ALA A 115 11.35 -1.44 11.65
CA ALA A 115 10.38 -0.76 10.80
C ALA A 115 9.24 -1.71 10.38
N VAL A 116 9.59 -2.92 9.98
CA VAL A 116 8.60 -3.95 9.60
C VAL A 116 7.71 -4.31 10.79
N ARG A 117 8.29 -4.51 11.98
CA ARG A 117 7.51 -4.81 13.19
C ARG A 117 6.57 -3.67 13.57
N GLU A 118 7.01 -2.42 13.47
CA GLU A 118 6.17 -1.25 13.78
C GLU A 118 4.97 -1.15 12.84
N VAL A 119 5.18 -1.38 11.55
CA VAL A 119 4.07 -1.40 10.58
C VAL A 119 3.12 -2.56 10.87
N ARG A 120 3.66 -3.75 11.11
CA ARG A 120 2.86 -4.92 11.46
C ARG A 120 2.01 -4.67 12.70
N ASP A 121 2.62 -4.18 13.76
CA ASP A 121 1.92 -3.95 15.04
C ASP A 121 0.89 -2.82 14.91
N GLY A 122 1.15 -1.83 14.08
CA GLY A 122 0.21 -0.76 13.81
C GLY A 122 -1.01 -1.19 12.99
N ILE A 123 -0.85 -2.20 12.13
CA ILE A 123 -1.95 -2.73 11.30
C ILE A 123 -2.73 -3.82 12.04
N ASP A 124 -2.04 -4.65 12.81
CA ASP A 124 -2.66 -5.80 13.46
C ASP A 124 -3.72 -5.34 14.48
N GLY A 125 -4.95 -5.76 14.28
CA GLY A 125 -6.10 -5.35 15.09
C GLY A 125 -6.80 -4.06 14.64
N LEU A 126 -6.20 -3.30 13.70
CA LEU A 126 -6.79 -2.07 13.20
C LEU A 126 -8.00 -2.39 12.32
N GLU A 127 -9.14 -1.75 12.58
CA GLU A 127 -10.37 -1.91 11.80
C GLU A 127 -10.80 -3.37 11.57
N GLY A 128 -10.51 -4.25 12.54
CA GLY A 128 -10.84 -5.67 12.46
C GLY A 128 -9.93 -6.49 11.57
N PHE A 129 -8.81 -5.94 11.10
CA PHE A 129 -7.83 -6.70 10.33
C PHE A 129 -6.86 -7.45 11.24
N SER A 130 -6.48 -8.65 10.82
CA SER A 130 -5.42 -9.44 11.46
C SER A 130 -4.31 -9.69 10.45
N VAL A 131 -3.07 -9.44 10.85
CA VAL A 131 -1.91 -9.74 10.00
C VAL A 131 -1.77 -11.25 9.85
N ARG A 132 -1.66 -11.73 8.61
CA ARG A 132 -1.54 -13.16 8.28
C ARG A 132 -0.12 -13.56 7.96
N GLY A 133 0.69 -12.65 7.46
CA GLY A 133 2.08 -12.94 7.14
C GLY A 133 2.80 -11.77 6.54
N ILE A 134 4.11 -11.89 6.51
CA ILE A 134 5.02 -10.92 5.89
C ILE A 134 6.04 -11.73 5.12
N ILE A 135 6.26 -11.36 3.86
CA ILE A 135 7.27 -11.98 3.01
C ILE A 135 8.20 -10.91 2.45
N ASN A 136 9.40 -11.32 2.06
CA ASN A 136 10.31 -10.43 1.35
C ASN A 136 9.74 -10.13 -0.03
N SER A 137 9.79 -8.86 -0.45
CA SER A 137 9.47 -8.51 -1.83
C SER A 137 10.52 -9.14 -2.76
N PRO A 138 10.12 -9.77 -3.88
CA PRO A 138 11.06 -10.29 -4.85
C PRO A 138 11.76 -9.20 -5.65
N ILE A 139 11.29 -7.97 -5.56
CA ILE A 139 11.84 -6.81 -6.25
C ILE A 139 12.38 -5.84 -5.20
N GLU A 140 13.61 -5.35 -5.40
CA GLU A 140 14.18 -4.32 -4.55
C GLU A 140 13.54 -2.96 -4.86
N GLY A 141 13.41 -2.13 -3.82
CA GLY A 141 12.97 -0.75 -3.96
C GLY A 141 14.06 0.18 -4.48
N GLY A 142 13.76 1.47 -4.48
CA GLY A 142 14.73 2.49 -4.84
C GLY A 142 16.01 2.38 -4.02
N ASP A 143 17.14 2.68 -4.66
CA ASP A 143 18.48 2.63 -4.05
C ASP A 143 18.88 1.23 -3.55
N GLY A 144 18.23 0.17 -4.04
CA GLY A 144 18.51 -1.21 -3.63
C GLY A 144 17.93 -1.60 -2.28
N ASN A 145 16.97 -0.84 -1.76
CA ASN A 145 16.34 -1.16 -0.48
C ASN A 145 15.53 -2.45 -0.54
N GLN A 146 15.70 -3.30 0.48
CA GLN A 146 14.86 -4.47 0.68
C GLN A 146 13.47 -4.00 1.14
N GLU A 147 12.44 -4.44 0.44
CA GLU A 147 11.04 -4.18 0.78
C GLU A 147 10.31 -5.46 1.14
N PHE A 148 9.14 -5.33 1.77
CA PHE A 148 8.39 -6.46 2.29
C PHE A 148 6.92 -6.34 1.91
N LEU A 149 6.26 -7.49 1.73
CA LEU A 149 4.81 -7.53 1.52
C LEU A 149 4.14 -8.05 2.79
N LEU A 150 3.27 -7.24 3.35
CA LEU A 150 2.45 -7.58 4.50
C LEU A 150 1.04 -7.92 4.02
N ILE A 151 0.52 -9.04 4.47
CA ILE A 151 -0.83 -9.49 4.13
C ILE A 151 -1.68 -9.53 5.41
N ALA A 152 -2.85 -8.92 5.36
CA ALA A 152 -3.82 -8.95 6.45
C ALA A 152 -5.21 -9.23 5.92
N THR A 153 -6.07 -9.77 6.76
CA THR A 153 -7.47 -10.04 6.42
C THR A 153 -8.40 -9.50 7.49
N ARG A 154 -9.54 -8.97 7.07
CA ARG A 154 -10.58 -8.46 7.97
C ARG A 154 -11.51 -9.61 8.40
N THR A 155 -11.69 -9.72 9.69
CA THR A 155 -12.63 -10.71 10.25
C THR A 155 -13.98 -10.09 10.59
#